data_8de8f79a412948918df69c4b511a7a48
#
_entry.id   8de8f79a412948918df69c4b511a7a48
#
_cell.length_a   1.000
_cell.length_b   1.000
_cell.length_c   1.000
_cell.angle_alpha   90.00
_cell.angle_beta   90.00
_cell.angle_gamma   90.00
#
_symmetry.space_group_name_H-M   'P 1'
#
loop_
_entity.id
_entity.type
_entity.pdbx_description
1 polymer ?
#
loop_
_entity_poly.entity_id
_entity_poly.type
_entity_poly.pdbx_seq_one_letter_code
_entity_poly.pdbx_strand_id
1 'polypeptide(L)'
;MISIDDYVEFQTHNVEQFTQNNTKIPQLDLLHSVIGVCEELLELSTATDPEHKIEELGDLLFYHTVLTHMLGINPHVMLQSTPVELNRDELINKLLGITKKYVFHGKPIYRSDMQDYLLSILLLCNLENYDIPAVIEYNKDKLRTRYPNGRADNIFNKLHALTLNIV
;
A
#
# COMPACT_ATOMS: atom_id res chain seq x y z
N MET A 1 -16.83 3.82 -7.85
CA MET A 1 -16.21 4.74 -6.86
C MET A 1 -16.27 4.04 -5.52
N ILE A 2 -15.15 3.94 -4.81
CA ILE A 2 -15.14 3.31 -3.47
C ILE A 2 -15.97 4.14 -2.48
N SER A 3 -16.79 3.48 -1.65
CA SER A 3 -17.41 4.16 -0.51
C SER A 3 -16.41 4.36 0.62
N ILE A 4 -16.69 5.30 1.51
CA ILE A 4 -15.82 5.54 2.67
C ILE A 4 -15.84 4.34 3.62
N ASP A 5 -16.98 3.69 3.74
CA ASP A 5 -17.13 2.52 4.63
C ASP A 5 -16.32 1.32 4.10
N ASP A 6 -16.38 1.04 2.80
CA ASP A 6 -15.56 0.00 2.17
C ASP A 6 -14.06 0.28 2.32
N TYR A 7 -13.65 1.55 2.17
CA TYR A 7 -12.25 1.94 2.36
C TYR A 7 -11.80 1.76 3.82
N VAL A 8 -12.63 2.15 4.79
CA VAL A 8 -12.32 2.00 6.23
C VAL A 8 -12.25 0.53 6.62
N GLU A 9 -13.19 -0.30 6.15
CA GLU A 9 -13.18 -1.74 6.40
C GLU A 9 -11.91 -2.38 5.82
N PHE A 10 -11.56 -2.02 4.58
CA PHE A 10 -10.36 -2.52 3.93
C PHE A 10 -9.08 -2.08 4.66
N GLN A 11 -9.00 -0.82 5.09
CA GLN A 11 -7.88 -0.34 5.90
C GLN A 11 -7.75 -1.13 7.20
N THR A 12 -8.86 -1.35 7.92
CA THR A 12 -8.86 -2.10 9.17
C THR A 12 -8.31 -3.51 8.97
N HIS A 13 -8.82 -4.21 7.95
CA HIS A 13 -8.35 -5.54 7.59
C HIS A 13 -6.83 -5.58 7.30
N ASN A 14 -6.35 -4.65 6.48
CA ASN A 14 -4.95 -4.60 6.08
C ASN A 14 -4.01 -4.25 7.24
N VAL A 15 -4.44 -3.34 8.10
CA VAL A 15 -3.68 -2.95 9.30
C VAL A 15 -3.56 -4.11 10.28
N GLU A 16 -4.60 -4.90 10.48
CA GLU A 16 -4.53 -6.11 11.31
C GLU A 16 -3.50 -7.10 10.75
N GLN A 17 -3.45 -7.28 9.43
CA GLN A 17 -2.47 -8.15 8.78
C GLN A 17 -1.05 -7.59 8.88
N PHE A 18 -0.89 -6.27 8.76
CA PHE A 18 0.42 -5.62 8.76
C PHE A 18 1.01 -5.47 10.16
N THR A 19 0.21 -5.07 11.17
CA THR A 19 0.70 -4.79 12.53
C THR A 19 1.21 -6.01 13.26
N GLN A 20 0.76 -7.19 12.89
CA GLN A 20 1.31 -8.45 13.43
C GLN A 20 2.78 -8.67 13.01
N ASN A 21 3.28 -7.92 12.05
CA ASN A 21 4.56 -8.15 11.36
C ASN A 21 5.49 -6.96 11.30
N ASN A 22 5.15 -5.85 11.95
CA ASN A 22 5.98 -4.66 11.88
C ASN A 22 7.33 -4.87 12.62
N THR A 23 8.36 -4.21 12.13
CA THR A 23 9.72 -4.32 12.66
C THR A 23 9.91 -3.63 14.00
N LYS A 24 8.86 -2.99 14.56
CA LYS A 24 8.90 -2.06 15.70
C LYS A 24 9.77 -0.81 15.45
N ILE A 25 10.19 -0.59 14.23
CA ILE A 25 10.92 0.58 13.77
C ILE A 25 10.08 1.27 12.70
N PRO A 26 9.26 2.29 13.05
CA PRO A 26 8.28 2.89 12.14
C PRO A 26 8.88 3.38 10.82
N GLN A 27 10.14 3.84 10.84
CA GLN A 27 10.83 4.30 9.63
C GLN A 27 11.13 3.16 8.65
N LEU A 28 11.45 1.96 9.14
CA LEU A 28 11.67 0.78 8.29
C LEU A 28 10.36 0.25 7.74
N ASP A 29 9.29 0.26 8.53
CA ASP A 29 7.97 -0.17 8.07
C ASP A 29 7.43 0.79 7.01
N LEU A 30 7.64 2.10 7.19
CA LEU A 30 7.30 3.10 6.17
C LEU A 30 8.12 2.88 4.89
N LEU A 31 9.43 2.67 5.01
CA LEU A 31 10.31 2.45 3.87
C LEU A 31 9.92 1.17 3.13
N HIS A 32 9.62 0.08 3.84
CA HIS A 32 9.11 -1.16 3.26
C HIS A 32 7.83 -0.91 2.45
N SER A 33 6.86 -0.20 3.03
CA SER A 33 5.61 0.08 2.33
C SER A 33 5.82 0.92 1.07
N VAL A 34 6.72 1.90 1.09
CA VAL A 34 7.00 2.73 -0.11
C VAL A 34 7.77 1.95 -1.19
N ILE A 35 8.70 1.08 -0.80
CA ILE A 35 9.39 0.19 -1.74
C ILE A 35 8.36 -0.74 -2.40
N GLY A 36 7.46 -1.34 -1.60
CA GLY A 36 6.38 -2.18 -2.13
C GLY A 36 5.52 -1.43 -3.14
N VAL A 37 5.07 -0.20 -2.83
CA VAL A 37 4.33 0.60 -3.83
C VAL A 37 5.10 0.77 -5.14
N CYS A 38 6.40 1.03 -5.07
CA CYS A 38 7.21 1.18 -6.29
C CYS A 38 7.32 -0.13 -7.08
N GLU A 39 7.43 -1.25 -6.37
CA GLU A 39 7.48 -2.60 -6.95
C GLU A 39 6.14 -2.92 -7.65
N GLU A 40 5.01 -2.79 -6.96
CA GLU A 40 3.68 -3.05 -7.53
C GLU A 40 3.34 -2.15 -8.74
N LEU A 41 3.79 -0.88 -8.72
CA LEU A 41 3.63 0.00 -9.89
C LEU A 41 4.44 -0.45 -11.11
N LEU A 42 5.62 -1.05 -10.89
CA LEU A 42 6.44 -1.62 -11.94
C LEU A 42 5.82 -2.93 -12.45
N GLU A 43 5.36 -3.81 -11.55
CA GLU A 43 4.72 -5.07 -11.89
C GLU A 43 3.42 -4.84 -12.67
N LEU A 44 2.57 -3.91 -12.21
CA LEU A 44 1.38 -3.49 -12.96
C LEU A 44 1.71 -3.04 -14.38
N SER A 45 2.84 -2.33 -14.58
CA SER A 45 3.23 -1.84 -15.90
C SER A 45 3.65 -2.95 -16.87
N THR A 46 4.02 -4.11 -16.36
CA THR A 46 4.47 -5.26 -17.13
C THR A 46 3.43 -6.39 -17.17
N ALA A 47 2.42 -6.32 -16.30
CA ALA A 47 1.35 -7.29 -16.25
C ALA A 47 0.55 -7.32 -17.55
N THR A 48 0.43 -8.51 -18.15
CA THR A 48 -0.27 -8.71 -19.43
C THR A 48 -1.62 -9.42 -19.27
N ASP A 49 -1.78 -10.18 -18.18
CA ASP A 49 -3.03 -10.89 -17.90
C ASP A 49 -3.87 -10.14 -16.86
N PRO A 50 -5.21 -10.31 -16.93
CA PRO A 50 -6.14 -9.60 -16.04
C PRO A 50 -5.99 -9.98 -14.57
N GLU A 51 -5.63 -11.22 -14.25
CA GLU A 51 -5.50 -11.68 -12.86
C GLU A 51 -4.28 -11.01 -12.19
N HIS A 52 -3.16 -10.94 -12.91
CA HIS A 52 -1.97 -10.22 -12.43
C HIS A 52 -2.28 -8.73 -12.22
N LYS A 53 -2.95 -8.08 -13.17
CA LYS A 53 -3.31 -6.66 -13.04
C LYS A 53 -4.18 -6.36 -11.82
N ILE A 54 -5.21 -7.16 -11.55
CA ILE A 54 -6.08 -6.96 -10.38
C ILE A 54 -5.32 -7.22 -9.08
N GLU A 55 -4.35 -8.14 -9.08
CA GLU A 55 -3.46 -8.39 -7.96
C GLU A 55 -2.66 -7.14 -7.61
N GLU A 56 -1.96 -6.55 -8.59
CA GLU A 56 -1.09 -5.39 -8.36
C GLU A 56 -1.89 -4.14 -7.95
N LEU A 57 -3.06 -3.92 -8.55
CA LEU A 57 -3.96 -2.86 -8.12
C LEU A 57 -4.42 -3.04 -6.66
N GLY A 58 -4.68 -4.27 -6.26
CA GLY A 58 -5.02 -4.62 -4.87
C GLY A 58 -3.87 -4.36 -3.90
N ASP A 59 -2.65 -4.71 -4.28
CA ASP A 59 -1.47 -4.49 -3.45
C ASP A 59 -1.10 -3.01 -3.35
N LEU A 60 -1.30 -2.21 -4.38
CA LEU A 60 -1.20 -0.76 -4.31
C LEU A 60 -2.17 -0.16 -3.29
N LEU A 61 -3.44 -0.61 -3.28
CA LEU A 61 -4.42 -0.17 -2.29
C LEU A 61 -4.06 -0.67 -0.87
N PHE A 62 -3.54 -1.88 -0.74
CA PHE A 62 -3.04 -2.41 0.53
C PHE A 62 -1.96 -1.50 1.13
N TYR A 63 -0.89 -1.21 0.39
CA TYR A 63 0.18 -0.34 0.87
C TYR A 63 -0.31 1.08 1.18
N HIS A 64 -1.26 1.62 0.40
CA HIS A 64 -1.86 2.92 0.71
C HIS A 64 -2.55 2.92 2.08
N THR A 65 -3.36 1.90 2.38
CA THR A 65 -4.07 1.82 3.66
C THR A 65 -3.11 1.66 4.84
N VAL A 66 -2.04 0.90 4.67
CA VAL A 66 -0.98 0.73 5.67
C VAL A 66 -0.25 2.06 5.93
N LEU A 67 0.15 2.77 4.87
CA LEU A 67 0.84 4.07 4.99
C LEU A 67 -0.03 5.11 5.69
N THR A 68 -1.30 5.23 5.33
CA THR A 68 -2.21 6.18 5.98
C THR A 68 -2.42 5.87 7.46
N HIS A 69 -2.50 4.59 7.82
CA HIS A 69 -2.56 4.17 9.22
C HIS A 69 -1.28 4.54 9.97
N MET A 70 -0.10 4.20 9.45
CA MET A 70 1.19 4.49 10.08
C MET A 70 1.41 6.00 10.29
N LEU A 71 0.88 6.82 9.40
CA LEU A 71 0.94 8.28 9.48
C LEU A 71 -0.16 8.88 10.37
N GLY A 72 -1.04 8.07 10.96
CA GLY A 72 -2.14 8.53 11.80
C GLY A 72 -3.19 9.35 11.03
N ILE A 73 -3.31 9.14 9.73
CA ILE A 73 -4.25 9.88 8.89
C ILE A 73 -5.65 9.25 9.00
N ASN A 74 -6.65 10.06 9.34
CA ASN A 74 -8.02 9.60 9.41
C ASN A 74 -8.52 9.17 8.01
N PRO A 75 -8.96 7.91 7.81
CA PRO A 75 -9.41 7.41 6.52
C PRO A 75 -10.62 8.18 5.95
N HIS A 76 -11.50 8.71 6.80
CA HIS A 76 -12.68 9.46 6.37
C HIS A 76 -12.37 10.73 5.57
N VAL A 77 -11.14 11.25 5.65
CA VAL A 77 -10.75 12.45 4.90
C VAL A 77 -10.05 12.13 3.58
N MET A 78 -9.74 10.86 3.31
CA MET A 78 -8.99 10.47 2.11
C MET A 78 -9.74 10.77 0.81
N LEU A 79 -11.06 10.59 0.80
CA LEU A 79 -11.89 10.77 -0.41
C LEU A 79 -12.43 12.21 -0.58
N GLN A 80 -12.02 13.16 0.26
CA GLN A 80 -12.59 14.51 0.32
C GLN A 80 -11.80 15.56 -0.49
N SER A 81 -10.81 15.19 -1.28
CA SER A 81 -9.97 16.16 -2.00
C SER A 81 -10.25 16.22 -3.49
N THR A 82 -9.86 17.34 -4.09
CA THR A 82 -9.79 17.47 -5.54
C THR A 82 -8.58 16.67 -6.05
N PRO A 83 -8.76 15.79 -7.04
CA PRO A 83 -7.66 14.96 -7.53
C PRO A 83 -6.55 15.80 -8.18
N VAL A 84 -5.32 15.47 -7.84
CA VAL A 84 -4.19 15.74 -8.70
C VAL A 84 -3.85 14.42 -9.39
N GLU A 85 -4.04 14.36 -10.68
CA GLU A 85 -3.70 13.17 -11.48
C GLU A 85 -2.18 13.10 -11.61
N LEU A 86 -1.58 12.10 -10.99
CA LEU A 86 -0.17 11.77 -11.18
C LEU A 86 -0.08 10.52 -12.06
N ASN A 87 0.77 10.57 -13.06
CA ASN A 87 1.15 9.35 -13.77
C ASN A 87 2.07 8.50 -12.88
N ARG A 88 2.31 7.25 -13.30
CA ARG A 88 3.11 6.28 -12.53
C ARG A 88 4.46 6.85 -12.08
N ASP A 89 5.22 7.44 -13.01
CA ASP A 89 6.58 7.90 -12.73
C ASP A 89 6.58 9.12 -11.80
N GLU A 90 5.60 10.00 -11.94
CA GLU A 90 5.37 11.13 -11.03
C GLU A 90 5.01 10.65 -9.62
N LEU A 91 4.15 9.62 -9.52
CA LEU A 91 3.78 9.02 -8.24
C LEU A 91 4.99 8.39 -7.53
N ILE A 92 5.78 7.59 -8.25
CA ILE A 92 7.02 6.99 -7.73
C ILE A 92 7.97 8.10 -7.25
N ASN A 93 8.25 9.09 -8.07
CA ASN A 93 9.16 10.18 -7.72
C ASN A 93 8.67 10.97 -6.51
N LYS A 94 7.37 11.23 -6.42
CA LYS A 94 6.75 11.91 -5.29
C LYS A 94 6.92 11.10 -4.01
N LEU A 95 6.53 9.83 -4.01
CA LEU A 95 6.59 8.95 -2.84
C LEU A 95 8.03 8.77 -2.36
N LEU A 96 8.98 8.49 -3.24
CA LEU A 96 10.39 8.39 -2.89
C LEU A 96 10.93 9.71 -2.32
N GLY A 97 10.55 10.84 -2.92
CA GLY A 97 10.99 12.17 -2.49
C GLY A 97 10.48 12.55 -1.10
N ILE A 98 9.19 12.33 -0.81
CA ILE A 98 8.61 12.63 0.52
C ILE A 98 9.15 11.67 1.58
N THR A 99 9.29 10.38 1.26
CA THR A 99 9.84 9.36 2.15
C THR A 99 11.29 9.66 2.54
N LYS A 100 12.13 10.00 1.56
CA LYS A 100 13.50 10.45 1.81
C LYS A 100 13.54 11.64 2.77
N LYS A 101 12.69 12.64 2.54
CA LYS A 101 12.61 13.83 3.42
C LYS A 101 12.15 13.48 4.83
N TYR A 102 11.19 12.57 4.95
CA TYR A 102 10.68 12.11 6.24
C TYR A 102 11.75 11.33 7.01
N VAL A 103 12.32 10.30 6.39
CA VAL A 103 13.27 9.37 7.06
C VAL A 103 14.58 10.07 7.42
N PHE A 104 15.15 10.87 6.51
CA PHE A 104 16.50 11.42 6.69
C PHE A 104 16.55 12.88 7.11
N HIS A 105 15.44 13.61 6.97
CA HIS A 105 15.42 15.06 7.26
C HIS A 105 14.32 15.47 8.25
N GLY A 106 13.55 14.51 8.79
CA GLY A 106 12.50 14.78 9.78
C GLY A 106 11.36 15.66 9.26
N LYS A 107 11.15 15.71 7.93
CA LYS A 107 10.05 16.49 7.33
C LYS A 107 8.77 15.66 7.35
N PRO A 108 7.62 16.25 7.73
CA PRO A 108 6.36 15.49 7.76
C PRO A 108 5.91 15.08 6.37
N ILE A 109 5.23 13.93 6.29
CA ILE A 109 4.41 13.54 5.14
C ILE A 109 3.02 14.11 5.40
N TYR A 110 2.45 14.79 4.41
CA TYR A 110 1.17 15.45 4.56
C TYR A 110 0.02 14.55 4.08
N ARG A 111 -1.16 14.79 4.65
CA ARG A 111 -2.39 14.13 4.21
C ARG A 111 -2.62 14.25 2.70
N SER A 112 -2.37 15.42 2.12
CA SER A 112 -2.49 15.64 0.68
C SER A 112 -1.63 14.71 -0.16
N ASP A 113 -0.45 14.32 0.33
CA ASP A 113 0.43 13.39 -0.38
C ASP A 113 -0.22 12.00 -0.47
N MET A 114 -0.91 11.57 0.58
CA MET A 114 -1.62 10.29 0.60
C MET A 114 -2.94 10.35 -0.19
N GLN A 115 -3.60 11.50 -0.21
CA GLN A 115 -4.77 11.71 -1.06
C GLN A 115 -4.40 11.62 -2.54
N ASP A 116 -3.32 12.29 -2.96
CA ASP A 116 -2.83 12.20 -4.34
C ASP A 116 -2.45 10.76 -4.72
N TYR A 117 -1.85 10.02 -3.79
CA TYR A 117 -1.53 8.60 -4.00
C TYR A 117 -2.81 7.76 -4.22
N LEU A 118 -3.79 7.86 -3.31
CA LEU A 118 -5.06 7.14 -3.46
C LEU A 118 -5.73 7.44 -4.79
N LEU A 119 -5.85 8.73 -5.13
CA LEU A 119 -6.52 9.16 -6.35
C LEU A 119 -5.81 8.67 -7.61
N SER A 120 -4.48 8.60 -7.58
CA SER A 120 -3.70 8.02 -8.68
C SER A 120 -3.99 6.52 -8.86
N ILE A 121 -4.13 5.75 -7.76
CA ILE A 121 -4.51 4.33 -7.85
C ILE A 121 -5.94 4.17 -8.37
N LEU A 122 -6.89 4.96 -7.85
CA LEU A 122 -8.27 4.90 -8.32
C LEU A 122 -8.37 5.23 -9.82
N LEU A 123 -7.55 6.16 -10.31
CA LEU A 123 -7.43 6.44 -11.73
C LEU A 123 -6.86 5.24 -12.49
N LEU A 124 -5.81 4.59 -11.98
CA LEU A 124 -5.24 3.39 -12.60
C LEU A 124 -6.28 2.26 -12.69
N CYS A 125 -7.03 1.98 -11.62
CA CYS A 125 -8.12 1.01 -11.65
C CYS A 125 -9.12 1.35 -12.77
N ASN A 126 -9.50 2.61 -12.91
CA ASN A 126 -10.45 3.06 -13.92
C ASN A 126 -9.90 2.94 -15.35
N LEU A 127 -8.64 3.30 -15.57
CA LEU A 127 -7.97 3.18 -16.88
C LEU A 127 -7.83 1.72 -17.30
N GLU A 128 -7.57 0.81 -16.37
CA GLU A 128 -7.49 -0.62 -16.61
C GLU A 128 -8.88 -1.31 -16.61
N ASN A 129 -9.97 -0.55 -16.45
CA ASN A 129 -11.37 -1.00 -16.40
C ASN A 129 -11.67 -1.99 -15.26
N TYR A 130 -11.03 -1.84 -14.12
CA TYR A 130 -11.34 -2.63 -12.92
C TYR A 130 -12.29 -1.88 -11.99
N ASP A 131 -13.30 -2.60 -11.48
CA ASP A 131 -14.18 -2.14 -10.43
C ASP A 131 -13.44 -2.20 -9.07
N ILE A 132 -13.40 -1.11 -8.35
CA ILE A 132 -12.63 -0.99 -7.11
C ILE A 132 -13.09 -1.97 -6.03
N PRO A 133 -14.40 -2.16 -5.77
CA PRO A 133 -14.87 -3.24 -4.91
C PRO A 133 -14.32 -4.62 -5.27
N ALA A 134 -14.27 -4.96 -6.56
CA ALA A 134 -13.71 -6.23 -7.01
C ALA A 134 -12.20 -6.34 -6.73
N VAL A 135 -11.44 -5.26 -6.91
CA VAL A 135 -10.02 -5.19 -6.57
C VAL A 135 -9.80 -5.43 -5.06
N ILE A 136 -10.61 -4.78 -4.23
CA ILE A 136 -10.55 -4.94 -2.76
C ILE A 136 -10.84 -6.38 -2.35
N GLU A 137 -11.93 -6.98 -2.85
CA GLU A 137 -12.28 -8.37 -2.49
C GLU A 137 -11.22 -9.36 -2.99
N TYR A 138 -10.69 -9.18 -4.19
CA TYR A 138 -9.59 -10.01 -4.69
C TYR A 138 -8.38 -9.95 -3.75
N ASN A 139 -7.97 -8.77 -3.33
CA ASN A 139 -6.83 -8.60 -2.42
C ASN A 139 -7.09 -9.23 -1.04
N LYS A 140 -8.30 -9.05 -0.48
CA LYS A 140 -8.71 -9.68 0.79
C LYS A 140 -8.64 -11.21 0.70
N ASP A 141 -9.14 -11.81 -0.37
CA ASP A 141 -9.14 -13.26 -0.57
C ASP A 141 -7.73 -13.81 -0.79
N LYS A 142 -6.89 -13.08 -1.55
CA LYS A 142 -5.47 -13.39 -1.71
C LYS A 142 -4.75 -13.42 -0.35
N LEU A 143 -4.95 -12.39 0.47
CA LEU A 143 -4.32 -12.30 1.79
C LEU A 143 -4.82 -13.39 2.75
N ARG A 144 -6.12 -13.70 2.76
CA ARG A 144 -6.68 -14.81 3.53
C ARG A 144 -6.09 -16.15 3.13
N THR A 145 -5.90 -16.36 1.84
CA THR A 145 -5.32 -17.62 1.30
C THR A 145 -3.84 -17.75 1.62
N ARG A 146 -3.08 -16.66 1.44
CA ARG A 146 -1.64 -16.66 1.72
C ARG A 146 -1.31 -16.73 3.23
N TYR A 147 -2.19 -16.19 4.06
CA TYR A 147 -1.97 -15.99 5.50
C TYR A 147 -3.20 -16.40 6.33
N PRO A 148 -3.62 -17.68 6.28
CA PRO A 148 -4.84 -18.15 6.96
C PRO A 148 -4.81 -17.97 8.49
N ASN A 149 -3.62 -17.86 9.08
CA ASN A 149 -3.42 -17.63 10.51
C ASN A 149 -2.84 -16.23 10.82
N GLY A 150 -2.95 -15.28 9.87
CA GLY A 150 -2.26 -14.01 9.93
C GLY A 150 -0.82 -14.12 9.41
N ARG A 151 -0.27 -13.00 8.96
CA ARG A 151 1.06 -12.90 8.30
C ARG A 151 2.25 -13.24 9.24
N ALA A 152 2.01 -13.35 10.55
CA ALA A 152 3.02 -13.43 11.60
C ALA A 152 4.01 -14.60 11.47
N ASP A 153 3.56 -15.74 11.00
CA ASP A 153 4.38 -16.95 11.06
C ASP A 153 5.50 -17.02 10.01
N ASN A 154 5.39 -16.29 8.90
CA ASN A 154 6.32 -16.42 7.78
C ASN A 154 7.47 -15.40 7.77
N ILE A 155 7.26 -14.17 8.25
CA ILE A 155 8.28 -13.11 8.22
C ILE A 155 9.30 -13.27 9.34
N PHE A 156 8.87 -13.63 10.55
CA PHE A 156 9.79 -13.89 11.65
C PHE A 156 10.77 -15.01 11.33
N ASN A 157 10.31 -16.07 10.67
CA ASN A 157 11.14 -17.18 10.25
C ASN A 157 12.13 -16.78 9.13
N LYS A 158 11.72 -15.89 8.21
CA LYS A 158 12.60 -15.38 7.15
C LYS A 158 13.65 -14.39 7.67
N LEU A 159 13.29 -13.48 8.56
CA LEU A 159 14.23 -12.53 9.18
C LEU A 159 15.22 -13.26 10.10
N HIS A 160 14.77 -14.28 10.83
CA HIS A 160 15.66 -15.09 11.65
C HIS A 160 16.64 -15.89 10.81
N ALA A 161 16.21 -16.42 9.65
CA ALA A 161 17.07 -17.11 8.70
C ALA A 161 18.10 -16.18 8.03
N LEU A 162 17.73 -14.91 7.77
CA LEU A 162 18.64 -13.91 7.18
C LEU A 162 19.68 -13.41 8.20
N THR A 163 19.30 -13.24 9.48
CA THR A 163 20.26 -12.85 10.53
C THR A 163 21.27 -13.93 10.85
N LEU A 164 20.99 -15.19 10.61
CA LEU A 164 21.93 -16.30 10.80
C LEU A 164 22.93 -16.48 9.65
N ASN A 165 22.72 -15.81 8.51
CA ASN A 165 23.61 -15.90 7.34
C ASN A 165 24.51 -14.65 7.16
N ILE A 166 24.57 -13.75 8.14
CA ILE A 166 25.43 -12.55 8.13
C ILE A 166 26.53 -12.68 9.21
N VAL A 167 27.14 -13.85 9.29
CA VAL A 167 28.36 -14.04 10.10
C VAL A 167 29.45 -14.59 9.20
#